data_836a42a4f579c9307d7a954dfb1fc483
#
_entry.id   836a42a4f579c9307d7a954dfb1fc483
#
_cell.length_a   1.000
_cell.length_b   1.000
_cell.length_c   1.000
_cell.angle_alpha   90.00
_cell.angle_beta   90.00
_cell.angle_gamma   90.00
#
_symmetry.space_group_name_H-M   'P 1'
#
loop_
_entity.id
_entity.type
_entity.pdbx_description
1 polymer ?
#
loop_
_entity_poly.entity_id
_entity_poly.type
_entity_poly.pdbx_seq_one_letter_code
_entity_poly.pdbx_strand_id
1 'polypeptide(L)'
;MKPEMILFDFGGTLACDPIYNMEEGNSAIFPYITENPHNVTKEQFSNFIKELFDEIRVLRGEFIELHEHIFLRYVLEYFDIKLSIPIEEAEWIICKSLAENVMTPGADKMLKTLTEKGIRTGIVSNLCWSGAALERAMGELFPEHKFDFIITSSEYIFRKPDRHIFDMAIRKSGLKPEKIWFCGNFIEVDIIGAKNAGLFPVLYDNRDIPDRFHKYNDTSKIDFPYHHIGGWGELIEILEK
;
A
#
# COMPACT_ATOMS: atom_id res chain seq x y z
N MET A 1 1.18 -10.04 -24.96
CA MET A 1 -0.02 -9.20 -25.26
C MET A 1 0.12 -7.93 -24.46
N LYS A 2 -0.06 -6.75 -25.05
CA LYS A 2 0.03 -5.47 -24.33
C LYS A 2 -1.18 -5.31 -23.40
N PRO A 3 -0.99 -4.76 -22.18
CA PRO A 3 -2.09 -4.53 -21.25
C PRO A 3 -2.94 -3.33 -21.68
N GLU A 4 -4.21 -3.35 -21.29
CA GLU A 4 -5.07 -2.16 -21.34
C GLU A 4 -5.03 -1.41 -20.01
N MET A 5 -4.62 -2.10 -18.92
CA MET A 5 -4.42 -1.52 -17.59
C MET A 5 -3.24 -2.19 -16.87
N ILE A 6 -2.50 -1.41 -16.09
CA ILE A 6 -1.53 -1.94 -15.12
C ILE A 6 -1.97 -1.54 -13.72
N LEU A 7 -2.16 -2.53 -12.87
CA LEU A 7 -2.37 -2.35 -11.43
C LEU A 7 -1.03 -2.43 -10.72
N PHE A 8 -0.84 -1.59 -9.73
CA PHE A 8 0.40 -1.52 -8.97
C PHE A 8 0.14 -1.80 -7.49
N ASP A 9 1.05 -2.52 -6.84
CA ASP A 9 1.24 -2.38 -5.41
C ASP A 9 1.81 -0.98 -5.10
N PHE A 10 1.70 -0.56 -3.82
CA PHE A 10 2.21 0.73 -3.37
C PHE A 10 3.61 0.61 -2.77
N GLY A 11 3.72 -0.05 -1.61
CA GLY A 11 4.93 -0.06 -0.80
C GLY A 11 6.03 -0.96 -1.35
N GLY A 12 7.18 -0.39 -1.71
CA GLY A 12 8.26 -1.10 -2.37
C GLY A 12 8.07 -1.28 -3.88
N THR A 13 6.99 -0.73 -4.43
CA THR A 13 6.69 -0.73 -5.87
C THR A 13 6.66 0.71 -6.40
N LEU A 14 5.58 1.46 -6.21
CA LEU A 14 5.50 2.86 -6.64
C LEU A 14 6.27 3.81 -5.71
N ALA A 15 6.24 3.53 -4.41
CA ALA A 15 6.94 4.30 -3.39
C ALA A 15 7.59 3.38 -2.37
N CYS A 16 8.59 3.89 -1.69
CA CYS A 16 9.22 3.23 -0.54
C CYS A 16 9.44 4.25 0.57
N ASP A 17 9.50 3.75 1.80
CA ASP A 17 9.84 4.54 2.97
C ASP A 17 11.27 4.17 3.43
N PRO A 18 12.25 5.06 3.27
CA PRO A 18 13.61 4.81 3.75
C PRO A 18 13.66 4.67 5.27
N ILE A 19 12.84 5.45 5.96
CA ILE A 19 12.76 5.50 7.42
C ILE A 19 11.31 5.24 7.82
N TYR A 20 11.13 4.29 8.73
CA TYR A 20 9.84 3.98 9.35
C TYR A 20 9.95 4.13 10.87
N ASN A 21 9.26 5.12 11.44
CA ASN A 21 9.33 5.45 12.85
C ASN A 21 7.94 5.35 13.51
N MET A 22 7.65 4.18 14.09
CA MET A 22 6.35 3.91 14.70
C MET A 22 6.07 4.79 15.93
N GLU A 23 7.09 5.07 16.73
CA GLU A 23 6.94 5.90 17.95
C GLU A 23 6.60 7.35 17.59
N GLU A 24 7.30 7.92 16.63
CA GLU A 24 7.06 9.27 16.14
C GLU A 24 5.67 9.37 15.50
N GLY A 25 5.31 8.43 14.65
CA GLY A 25 3.98 8.39 14.02
C GLY A 25 2.85 8.35 15.04
N ASN A 26 2.88 7.39 15.95
CA ASN A 26 1.83 7.23 16.95
C ASN A 26 1.70 8.45 17.88
N SER A 27 2.82 9.13 18.17
CA SER A 27 2.83 10.30 19.04
C SER A 27 2.55 11.62 18.32
N ALA A 28 2.47 11.64 17.00
CA ALA A 28 2.28 12.85 16.21
C ALA A 28 0.94 13.55 16.47
N ILE A 29 -0.07 12.80 16.93
CA ILE A 29 -1.39 13.37 17.26
C ILE A 29 -1.46 14.05 18.63
N PHE A 30 -0.44 13.92 19.49
CA PHE A 30 -0.45 14.49 20.85
C PHE A 30 -0.68 16.01 20.91
N PRO A 31 -0.17 16.85 19.98
CA PRO A 31 -0.49 18.29 19.97
C PRO A 31 -1.98 18.62 19.78
N TYR A 32 -2.77 17.66 19.30
CA TYR A 32 -4.19 17.82 19.01
C TYR A 32 -5.11 17.26 20.11
N ILE A 33 -4.53 16.74 21.21
CA ILE A 33 -5.30 16.25 22.36
C ILE A 33 -5.92 17.41 23.10
N THR A 34 -7.24 17.35 23.31
CA THR A 34 -8.00 18.31 24.11
C THR A 34 -8.39 17.77 25.48
N GLU A 35 -8.58 16.46 25.60
CA GLU A 35 -8.87 15.79 26.87
C GLU A 35 -7.98 14.54 27.00
N ASN A 36 -7.35 14.39 28.17
CA ASN A 36 -6.52 13.24 28.55
C ASN A 36 -6.64 13.03 30.07
N PRO A 37 -7.79 12.51 30.55
CA PRO A 37 -8.09 12.45 31.98
C PRO A 37 -7.14 11.53 32.77
N HIS A 38 -6.54 10.57 32.11
CA HIS A 38 -5.61 9.61 32.71
C HIS A 38 -4.15 10.04 32.63
N ASN A 39 -3.85 11.22 32.09
CA ASN A 39 -2.49 11.72 31.86
C ASN A 39 -1.57 10.75 31.12
N VAL A 40 -2.12 10.07 30.12
CA VAL A 40 -1.39 9.10 29.28
C VAL A 40 -0.24 9.80 28.58
N THR A 41 0.97 9.30 28.77
CA THR A 41 2.18 9.83 28.11
C THR A 41 2.32 9.30 26.69
N LYS A 42 3.14 9.96 25.88
CA LYS A 42 3.47 9.49 24.50
C LYS A 42 4.00 8.05 24.52
N GLU A 43 4.88 7.75 25.47
CA GLU A 43 5.49 6.43 25.62
C GLU A 43 4.44 5.37 25.95
N GLN A 44 3.56 5.63 26.94
CA GLN A 44 2.47 4.71 27.29
C GLN A 44 1.53 4.46 26.12
N PHE A 45 1.17 5.53 25.40
CA PHE A 45 0.31 5.45 24.22
C PHE A 45 0.95 4.60 23.10
N SER A 46 2.22 4.87 22.76
CA SER A 46 2.94 4.13 21.72
C SER A 46 3.15 2.66 22.10
N ASN A 47 3.46 2.37 23.36
CA ASN A 47 3.63 0.99 23.83
C ASN A 47 2.32 0.21 23.74
N PHE A 48 1.20 0.82 24.17
CA PHE A 48 -0.12 0.20 24.08
C PHE A 48 -0.51 -0.09 22.62
N ILE A 49 -0.30 0.86 21.71
CA ILE A 49 -0.54 0.68 20.28
C ILE A 49 0.25 -0.50 19.74
N LYS A 50 1.53 -0.59 20.08
CA LYS A 50 2.41 -1.66 19.61
C LYS A 50 1.93 -3.03 20.11
N GLU A 51 1.64 -3.16 21.40
CA GLU A 51 1.16 -4.40 22.01
C GLU A 51 -0.18 -4.84 21.38
N LEU A 52 -1.13 -3.91 21.30
CA LEU A 52 -2.44 -4.16 20.69
C LEU A 52 -2.34 -4.54 19.22
N PHE A 53 -1.47 -3.87 18.47
CA PHE A 53 -1.25 -4.20 17.05
C PHE A 53 -0.68 -5.61 16.87
N ASP A 54 0.26 -6.02 17.74
CA ASP A 54 0.85 -7.35 17.70
C ASP A 54 -0.19 -8.44 18.04
N GLU A 55 -1.07 -8.19 19.03
CA GLU A 55 -2.18 -9.09 19.34
C GLU A 55 -3.18 -9.23 18.19
N ILE A 56 -3.61 -8.10 17.62
CA ILE A 56 -4.55 -8.09 16.49
C ILE A 56 -3.95 -8.78 15.28
N ARG A 57 -2.65 -8.59 15.01
CA ARG A 57 -1.96 -9.24 13.91
C ARG A 57 -2.04 -10.77 14.00
N VAL A 58 -1.95 -11.33 15.20
CA VAL A 58 -2.11 -12.77 15.42
C VAL A 58 -3.57 -13.20 15.19
N LEU A 59 -4.53 -12.45 15.71
CA LEU A 59 -5.95 -12.79 15.63
C LEU A 59 -6.51 -12.71 14.19
N ARG A 60 -6.12 -11.69 13.42
CA ARG A 60 -6.61 -11.48 12.05
C ARG A 60 -6.01 -12.45 11.04
N GLY A 61 -4.86 -13.07 11.35
CA GLY A 61 -4.10 -13.88 10.40
C GLY A 61 -3.53 -13.04 9.24
N GLU A 62 -3.28 -13.71 8.10
CA GLU A 62 -2.59 -13.09 6.96
C GLU A 62 -3.54 -12.42 5.96
N PHE A 63 -4.81 -12.85 5.92
CA PHE A 63 -5.73 -12.48 4.83
C PHE A 63 -6.74 -11.39 5.17
N ILE A 64 -6.85 -11.01 6.44
CA ILE A 64 -7.80 -9.97 6.90
C ILE A 64 -7.03 -8.69 7.25
N GLU A 65 -7.60 -7.55 6.87
CA GLU A 65 -7.07 -6.24 7.25
C GLU A 65 -7.94 -5.56 8.29
N LEU A 66 -7.29 -4.77 9.15
CA LEU A 66 -7.94 -3.87 10.07
C LEU A 66 -7.79 -2.44 9.57
N HIS A 67 -8.89 -1.70 9.53
CA HIS A 67 -8.88 -0.29 9.14
C HIS A 67 -8.32 0.59 10.28
N GLU A 68 -7.43 1.51 9.94
CA GLU A 68 -6.76 2.41 10.88
C GLU A 68 -7.75 3.20 11.75
N HIS A 69 -8.86 3.68 11.20
CA HIS A 69 -9.87 4.42 11.97
C HIS A 69 -10.53 3.57 13.05
N ILE A 70 -10.71 2.27 12.82
CA ILE A 70 -11.29 1.36 13.84
C ILE A 70 -10.28 1.18 14.96
N PHE A 71 -9.03 0.94 14.60
CA PHE A 71 -7.93 0.77 15.53
C PHE A 71 -7.68 2.03 16.36
N LEU A 72 -7.54 3.18 15.72
CA LEU A 72 -7.30 4.45 16.39
C LEU A 72 -8.47 4.86 17.29
N ARG A 73 -9.70 4.64 16.85
CA ARG A 73 -10.89 4.89 17.70
C ARG A 73 -10.84 4.06 18.96
N TYR A 74 -10.55 2.76 18.85
CA TYR A 74 -10.45 1.90 20.03
C TYR A 74 -9.40 2.42 21.01
N VAL A 75 -8.21 2.80 20.53
CA VAL A 75 -7.13 3.31 21.40
C VAL A 75 -7.52 4.62 22.09
N LEU A 76 -8.11 5.56 21.36
CA LEU A 76 -8.54 6.85 21.91
C LEU A 76 -9.64 6.68 22.95
N GLU A 77 -10.64 5.85 22.69
CA GLU A 77 -11.74 5.58 23.62
C GLU A 77 -11.27 4.79 24.85
N TYR A 78 -10.31 3.86 24.70
CA TYR A 78 -9.73 3.11 25.81
C TYR A 78 -9.04 4.02 26.84
N PHE A 79 -8.44 5.10 26.39
CA PHE A 79 -7.78 6.08 27.24
C PHE A 79 -8.63 7.34 27.53
N ASP A 80 -9.88 7.38 27.13
CA ASP A 80 -10.74 8.57 27.21
C ASP A 80 -10.10 9.83 26.60
N ILE A 81 -9.27 9.65 25.56
CA ILE A 81 -8.59 10.75 24.86
C ILE A 81 -9.51 11.33 23.80
N LYS A 82 -9.63 12.69 23.78
CA LYS A 82 -10.31 13.42 22.73
C LYS A 82 -9.34 14.29 21.94
N LEU A 83 -9.57 14.35 20.64
CA LEU A 83 -8.79 15.16 19.69
C LEU A 83 -9.61 16.40 19.26
N SER A 84 -8.90 17.48 18.92
CA SER A 84 -9.47 18.68 18.29
C SER A 84 -9.66 18.53 16.76
N ILE A 85 -9.19 17.44 16.19
CA ILE A 85 -9.24 17.14 14.77
C ILE A 85 -10.04 15.86 14.50
N PRO A 86 -10.64 15.71 13.31
CA PRO A 86 -11.32 14.48 12.93
C PRO A 86 -10.35 13.32 12.76
N ILE A 87 -10.88 12.09 12.81
CA ILE A 87 -10.07 10.86 12.76
C ILE A 87 -9.30 10.71 11.44
N GLU A 88 -9.85 11.22 10.35
CA GLU A 88 -9.24 11.23 9.03
C GLU A 88 -7.96 12.09 8.98
N GLU A 89 -7.99 13.24 9.66
CA GLU A 89 -6.80 14.09 9.75
C GLU A 89 -5.80 13.54 10.76
N ALA A 90 -6.25 12.91 11.84
CA ALA A 90 -5.37 12.19 12.76
C ALA A 90 -4.65 11.04 12.05
N GLU A 91 -5.35 10.22 11.26
CA GLU A 91 -4.75 9.20 10.40
C GLU A 91 -3.67 9.78 9.48
N TRP A 92 -3.99 10.87 8.79
CA TRP A 92 -3.04 11.50 7.88
C TRP A 92 -1.77 11.98 8.57
N ILE A 93 -1.90 12.62 9.74
CA ILE A 93 -0.77 13.07 10.55
C ILE A 93 0.09 11.89 11.00
N ILE A 94 -0.54 10.79 11.45
CA ILE A 94 0.15 9.56 11.82
C ILE A 94 0.91 9.01 10.60
N CYS A 95 0.24 8.83 9.47
CA CYS A 95 0.83 8.29 8.25
C CYS A 95 2.06 9.08 7.78
N LYS A 96 1.97 10.41 7.76
CA LYS A 96 3.09 11.29 7.36
C LYS A 96 4.27 11.22 8.32
N SER A 97 4.00 11.01 9.61
CA SER A 97 5.04 10.94 10.64
C SER A 97 5.64 9.54 10.78
N LEU A 98 4.89 8.49 10.42
CA LEU A 98 5.37 7.11 10.41
C LEU A 98 6.42 6.85 9.33
N ALA A 99 6.20 7.40 8.13
CA ALA A 99 6.98 7.07 6.95
C ALA A 99 7.10 8.27 6.00
N GLU A 100 8.34 8.59 5.65
CA GLU A 100 8.63 9.50 4.55
C GLU A 100 8.56 8.72 3.24
N ASN A 101 7.36 8.66 2.64
CA ASN A 101 7.20 8.01 1.35
C ASN A 101 7.94 8.78 0.27
N VAL A 102 8.85 8.09 -0.42
CA VAL A 102 9.57 8.60 -1.59
C VAL A 102 9.25 7.75 -2.80
N MET A 103 9.17 8.36 -3.98
CA MET A 103 9.00 7.62 -5.24
C MET A 103 10.13 6.62 -5.44
N THR A 104 9.80 5.43 -5.95
CA THR A 104 10.84 4.55 -6.49
C THR A 104 11.48 5.17 -7.74
N PRO A 105 12.79 4.94 -7.96
CA PRO A 105 13.52 5.61 -9.04
C PRO A 105 12.87 5.48 -10.42
N GLY A 106 12.44 6.60 -11.00
CA GLY A 106 11.83 6.66 -12.34
C GLY A 106 10.34 6.34 -12.42
N ALA A 107 9.64 6.18 -11.28
CA ALA A 107 8.19 5.89 -11.26
C ALA A 107 7.36 7.01 -11.92
N ASP A 108 7.75 8.27 -11.74
CA ASP A 108 7.14 9.43 -12.38
C ASP A 108 7.17 9.36 -13.92
N LYS A 109 8.34 9.04 -14.47
CA LYS A 109 8.54 8.89 -15.91
C LYS A 109 7.76 7.69 -16.47
N MET A 110 7.75 6.60 -15.73
CA MET A 110 6.99 5.40 -16.12
C MET A 110 5.50 5.71 -16.18
N LEU A 111 4.92 6.32 -15.13
CA LEU A 111 3.50 6.68 -15.10
C LEU A 111 3.12 7.65 -16.22
N LYS A 112 3.97 8.64 -16.50
CA LYS A 112 3.79 9.55 -17.64
C LYS A 112 3.77 8.79 -18.97
N THR A 113 4.71 7.87 -19.18
CA THR A 113 4.77 7.05 -20.39
C THR A 113 3.52 6.17 -20.55
N LEU A 114 3.00 5.58 -19.45
CA LEU A 114 1.76 4.81 -19.50
C LEU A 114 0.57 5.66 -19.94
N THR A 115 0.47 6.89 -19.39
CA THR A 115 -0.56 7.85 -19.79
C THR A 115 -0.48 8.21 -21.27
N GLU A 116 0.73 8.49 -21.79
CA GLU A 116 0.96 8.79 -23.21
C GLU A 116 0.61 7.61 -24.12
N LYS A 117 0.79 6.37 -23.65
CA LYS A 117 0.41 5.15 -24.37
C LYS A 117 -1.08 4.77 -24.21
N GLY A 118 -1.85 5.53 -23.44
CA GLY A 118 -3.26 5.24 -23.16
C GLY A 118 -3.49 4.00 -22.28
N ILE A 119 -2.46 3.57 -21.53
CA ILE A 119 -2.56 2.45 -20.60
C ILE A 119 -3.10 2.98 -19.26
N ARG A 120 -4.24 2.46 -18.84
CA ARG A 120 -4.89 2.83 -17.57
C ARG A 120 -4.08 2.30 -16.37
N THR A 121 -4.20 2.97 -15.24
CA THR A 121 -3.48 2.58 -14.02
C THR A 121 -4.40 2.57 -12.81
N GLY A 122 -4.08 1.73 -11.83
CA GLY A 122 -4.75 1.68 -10.53
C GLY A 122 -3.81 1.14 -9.47
N ILE A 123 -4.21 1.26 -8.21
CA ILE A 123 -3.43 0.77 -7.05
C ILE A 123 -4.24 -0.28 -6.29
N VAL A 124 -3.57 -1.36 -5.88
CA VAL A 124 -4.10 -2.36 -4.95
C VAL A 124 -3.03 -2.69 -3.91
N SER A 125 -3.22 -2.22 -2.69
CA SER A 125 -2.22 -2.33 -1.63
C SER A 125 -2.74 -3.00 -0.36
N ASN A 126 -1.89 -3.82 0.26
CA ASN A 126 -2.10 -4.33 1.62
C ASN A 126 -1.71 -3.24 2.63
N LEU A 127 -2.69 -2.46 3.06
CA LEU A 127 -2.47 -1.28 3.88
C LEU A 127 -3.63 -1.08 4.84
N CYS A 128 -3.33 -0.77 6.12
CA CYS A 128 -4.34 -0.43 7.13
C CYS A 128 -4.94 0.98 6.92
N TRP A 129 -4.26 1.86 6.18
CA TRP A 129 -4.74 3.21 5.90
C TRP A 129 -5.96 3.23 5.01
N SER A 130 -6.77 4.28 5.15
CA SER A 130 -7.89 4.52 4.26
C SER A 130 -7.44 4.78 2.82
N GLY A 131 -8.33 4.50 1.87
CA GLY A 131 -8.10 4.87 0.46
C GLY A 131 -7.88 6.37 0.29
N ALA A 132 -8.58 7.20 1.09
CA ALA A 132 -8.42 8.64 1.08
C ALA A 132 -7.03 9.09 1.53
N ALA A 133 -6.46 8.47 2.57
CA ALA A 133 -5.09 8.77 3.00
C ALA A 133 -4.06 8.36 1.93
N LEU A 134 -4.24 7.21 1.29
CA LEU A 134 -3.36 6.79 0.19
C LEU A 134 -3.54 7.67 -1.05
N GLU A 135 -4.76 8.10 -1.39
CA GLU A 135 -5.00 9.04 -2.50
C GLU A 135 -4.30 10.38 -2.26
N ARG A 136 -4.35 10.89 -1.01
CA ARG A 136 -3.62 12.11 -0.62
C ARG A 136 -2.10 11.94 -0.77
N ALA A 137 -1.55 10.80 -0.34
CA ALA A 137 -0.13 10.49 -0.50
C ALA A 137 0.26 10.39 -1.99
N MET A 138 -0.58 9.77 -2.82
CA MET A 138 -0.35 9.69 -4.27
C MET A 138 -0.41 11.06 -4.94
N GLY A 139 -1.32 11.93 -4.51
CA GLY A 139 -1.40 13.30 -5.00
C GLY A 139 -0.17 14.14 -4.66
N GLU A 140 0.50 13.89 -3.52
CA GLU A 140 1.76 14.54 -3.17
C GLU A 140 2.94 13.97 -3.97
N LEU A 141 3.00 12.65 -4.16
CA LEU A 141 4.08 11.98 -4.87
C LEU A 141 4.00 12.13 -6.38
N PHE A 142 2.80 12.04 -6.93
CA PHE A 142 2.55 12.02 -8.39
C PHE A 142 1.46 13.03 -8.78
N PRO A 143 1.68 14.35 -8.58
CA PRO A 143 0.63 15.37 -8.72
C PRO A 143 0.07 15.49 -10.14
N GLU A 144 0.80 15.06 -11.15
CA GLU A 144 0.39 15.09 -12.56
C GLU A 144 -0.24 13.78 -13.04
N HIS A 145 -0.29 12.75 -12.18
CA HIS A 145 -0.83 11.43 -12.54
C HIS A 145 -2.13 11.12 -11.80
N LYS A 146 -3.10 10.57 -12.54
CA LYS A 146 -4.39 10.16 -11.97
C LYS A 146 -4.59 8.67 -12.14
N PHE A 147 -4.67 7.96 -11.03
CA PHE A 147 -5.09 6.56 -11.01
C PHE A 147 -6.61 6.45 -11.19
N ASP A 148 -7.06 5.46 -11.95
CA ASP A 148 -8.49 5.22 -12.16
C ASP A 148 -9.20 4.87 -10.85
N PHE A 149 -8.51 4.11 -9.99
CA PHE A 149 -8.95 3.79 -8.64
C PHE A 149 -7.77 3.40 -7.74
N ILE A 150 -8.01 3.53 -6.44
CA ILE A 150 -7.12 3.06 -5.38
C ILE A 150 -7.91 2.07 -4.52
N ILE A 151 -7.32 0.92 -4.22
CA ILE A 151 -7.84 -0.10 -3.32
C ILE A 151 -6.83 -0.32 -2.20
N THR A 152 -7.22 -0.05 -0.96
CA THR A 152 -6.52 -0.46 0.24
C THR A 152 -7.23 -1.65 0.86
N SER A 153 -6.50 -2.64 1.35
CA SER A 153 -7.10 -3.83 1.97
C SER A 153 -8.00 -3.48 3.16
N SER A 154 -7.71 -2.39 3.87
CA SER A 154 -8.50 -1.90 5.00
C SER A 154 -9.97 -1.60 4.66
N GLU A 155 -10.24 -1.07 3.47
CA GLU A 155 -11.60 -0.75 3.02
C GLU A 155 -12.34 -1.95 2.42
N TYR A 156 -11.60 -3.03 2.09
CA TYR A 156 -12.15 -4.21 1.42
C TYR A 156 -11.98 -5.50 2.23
N ILE A 157 -11.52 -5.41 3.47
CA ILE A 157 -11.35 -6.51 4.41
C ILE A 157 -10.19 -7.44 4.03
N PHE A 158 -10.12 -7.87 2.78
CA PHE A 158 -9.19 -8.89 2.30
C PHE A 158 -7.86 -8.31 1.85
N ARG A 159 -6.78 -9.01 2.22
CA ARG A 159 -5.40 -8.69 1.81
C ARG A 159 -4.98 -9.57 0.65
N LYS A 160 -4.12 -9.07 -0.24
CA LYS A 160 -3.37 -9.92 -1.15
C LYS A 160 -2.58 -10.97 -0.33
N PRO A 161 -2.44 -12.22 -0.77
CA PRO A 161 -2.82 -12.77 -2.07
C PRO A 161 -4.27 -13.28 -2.16
N ASP A 162 -5.15 -12.97 -1.21
CA ASP A 162 -6.54 -13.40 -1.27
C ASP A 162 -7.22 -12.92 -2.55
N ARG A 163 -7.98 -13.82 -3.19
CA ARG A 163 -8.58 -13.57 -4.49
C ARG A 163 -9.58 -12.41 -4.48
N HIS A 164 -10.32 -12.22 -3.37
CA HIS A 164 -11.39 -11.23 -3.30
C HIS A 164 -10.91 -9.80 -3.59
N ILE A 165 -9.70 -9.42 -3.17
CA ILE A 165 -9.18 -8.08 -3.43
C ILE A 165 -8.83 -7.88 -4.91
N PHE A 166 -8.30 -8.92 -5.59
CA PHE A 166 -8.04 -8.89 -7.03
C PHE A 166 -9.34 -8.90 -7.84
N ASP A 167 -10.34 -9.70 -7.44
CA ASP A 167 -11.65 -9.73 -8.09
C ASP A 167 -12.32 -8.35 -8.02
N MET A 168 -12.17 -7.63 -6.89
CA MET A 168 -12.66 -6.25 -6.75
C MET A 168 -11.94 -5.31 -7.74
N ALA A 169 -10.63 -5.41 -7.88
CA ALA A 169 -9.85 -4.60 -8.81
C ALA A 169 -10.23 -4.90 -10.28
N ILE A 170 -10.41 -6.17 -10.62
CA ILE A 170 -10.90 -6.59 -11.95
C ILE A 170 -12.27 -5.98 -12.24
N ARG A 171 -13.21 -6.04 -11.29
CA ARG A 171 -14.55 -5.43 -11.44
C ARG A 171 -14.49 -3.92 -11.63
N LYS A 172 -13.68 -3.22 -10.83
CA LYS A 172 -13.48 -1.75 -10.95
C LYS A 172 -12.86 -1.38 -12.30
N SER A 173 -11.96 -2.18 -12.84
CA SER A 173 -11.33 -1.93 -14.14
C SER A 173 -12.32 -2.01 -15.32
N GLY A 174 -13.36 -2.84 -15.20
CA GLY A 174 -14.27 -3.16 -16.30
C GLY A 174 -13.64 -3.98 -17.42
N LEU A 175 -12.43 -4.50 -17.20
CA LEU A 175 -11.67 -5.28 -18.18
C LEU A 175 -11.71 -6.77 -17.87
N LYS A 176 -11.36 -7.58 -18.89
CA LYS A 176 -11.08 -8.99 -18.66
C LYS A 176 -9.72 -9.15 -17.98
N PRO A 177 -9.53 -10.15 -17.08
CA PRO A 177 -8.29 -10.33 -16.32
C PRO A 177 -7.02 -10.39 -17.21
N GLU A 178 -7.08 -11.06 -18.36
CA GLU A 178 -5.96 -11.22 -19.28
C GLU A 178 -5.49 -9.91 -19.96
N LYS A 179 -6.27 -8.82 -19.81
CA LYS A 179 -5.93 -7.47 -20.28
C LYS A 179 -5.27 -6.59 -19.20
N ILE A 180 -5.16 -7.14 -18.00
CA ILE A 180 -4.64 -6.43 -16.85
C ILE A 180 -3.31 -7.05 -16.45
N TRP A 181 -2.27 -6.21 -16.32
CA TRP A 181 -1.05 -6.61 -15.63
C TRP A 181 -1.08 -6.16 -14.19
N PHE A 182 -0.46 -6.93 -13.31
CA PHE A 182 -0.27 -6.55 -11.91
C PHE A 182 1.23 -6.46 -11.63
N CYS A 183 1.69 -5.29 -11.23
CA CYS A 183 3.08 -5.03 -10.89
C CYS A 183 3.22 -4.88 -9.38
N GLY A 184 4.06 -5.70 -8.77
CA GLY A 184 4.35 -5.68 -7.34
C GLY A 184 5.72 -6.26 -7.03
N ASN A 185 6.14 -6.14 -5.77
CA ASN A 185 7.49 -6.49 -5.35
C ASN A 185 7.58 -7.79 -4.52
N PHE A 186 6.46 -8.35 -4.05
CA PHE A 186 6.46 -9.59 -3.28
C PHE A 186 5.89 -10.77 -4.09
N ILE A 187 6.71 -11.85 -4.23
CA ILE A 187 6.36 -13.00 -5.05
C ILE A 187 5.07 -13.66 -4.57
N GLU A 188 4.96 -13.98 -3.28
CA GLU A 188 3.80 -14.70 -2.75
C GLU A 188 2.52 -13.86 -2.76
N VAL A 189 2.65 -12.59 -2.43
CA VAL A 189 1.54 -11.67 -2.24
C VAL A 189 1.04 -11.10 -3.57
N ASP A 190 1.96 -10.63 -4.40
CA ASP A 190 1.62 -9.88 -5.62
C ASP A 190 1.62 -10.78 -6.85
N ILE A 191 2.69 -11.56 -7.05
CA ILE A 191 2.94 -12.28 -8.29
C ILE A 191 2.08 -13.54 -8.38
N ILE A 192 2.12 -14.36 -7.34
CA ILE A 192 1.29 -15.57 -7.24
C ILE A 192 -0.18 -15.18 -7.08
N GLY A 193 -0.48 -14.16 -6.25
CA GLY A 193 -1.84 -13.66 -6.06
C GLY A 193 -2.47 -13.17 -7.37
N ALA A 194 -1.76 -12.34 -8.12
CA ALA A 194 -2.21 -11.85 -9.43
C ALA A 194 -2.43 -12.99 -10.43
N LYS A 195 -1.49 -13.93 -10.51
CA LYS A 195 -1.60 -15.11 -11.38
C LYS A 195 -2.85 -15.93 -11.05
N ASN A 196 -3.12 -16.18 -9.77
CA ASN A 196 -4.29 -16.94 -9.33
C ASN A 196 -5.61 -16.23 -9.65
N ALA A 197 -5.59 -14.91 -9.75
CA ALA A 197 -6.73 -14.10 -10.17
C ALA A 197 -6.86 -13.97 -11.70
N GLY A 198 -5.91 -14.51 -12.48
CA GLY A 198 -5.91 -14.50 -13.93
C GLY A 198 -5.28 -13.25 -14.57
N LEU A 199 -4.64 -12.40 -13.77
CA LEU A 199 -3.87 -11.26 -14.25
C LEU A 199 -2.49 -11.70 -14.72
N PHE A 200 -1.84 -10.86 -15.52
CA PHE A 200 -0.45 -11.11 -15.91
C PHE A 200 0.52 -10.45 -14.92
N PRO A 201 1.40 -11.24 -14.27
CA PRO A 201 2.26 -10.71 -13.22
C PRO A 201 3.51 -10.01 -13.77
N VAL A 202 3.91 -8.93 -13.08
CA VAL A 202 5.18 -8.23 -13.28
C VAL A 202 5.87 -8.07 -11.93
N LEU A 203 6.99 -8.76 -11.73
CA LEU A 203 7.82 -8.63 -10.53
C LEU A 203 8.72 -7.41 -10.65
N TYR A 204 8.54 -6.43 -9.78
CA TYR A 204 9.44 -5.31 -9.58
C TYR A 204 10.46 -5.64 -8.48
N ASP A 205 11.71 -5.88 -8.86
CA ASP A 205 12.79 -6.32 -7.98
C ASP A 205 13.97 -5.33 -8.03
N ASN A 206 13.69 -4.08 -7.69
CA ASN A 206 14.68 -3.02 -7.71
C ASN A 206 15.60 -3.11 -6.48
N ARG A 207 16.91 -3.20 -6.70
CA ARG A 207 17.93 -3.33 -5.64
C ARG A 207 18.40 -1.99 -5.08
N ASP A 208 17.95 -0.87 -5.64
CA ASP A 208 18.24 0.48 -5.14
C ASP A 208 17.27 0.94 -4.05
N ILE A 209 16.24 0.13 -3.72
CA ILE A 209 15.32 0.37 -2.60
C ILE A 209 15.69 -0.48 -1.38
N PRO A 210 15.21 -0.15 -0.16
CA PRO A 210 15.58 -0.88 1.05
C PRO A 210 15.31 -2.40 0.99
N ASP A 211 16.24 -3.20 1.48
CA ASP A 211 16.22 -4.68 1.42
C ASP A 211 14.93 -5.32 1.90
N ARG A 212 14.22 -4.72 2.86
CA ARG A 212 12.96 -5.26 3.39
C ARG A 212 11.87 -5.43 2.33
N PHE A 213 11.98 -4.75 1.19
CA PHE A 213 11.03 -4.82 0.09
C PHE A 213 11.32 -5.93 -0.92
N HIS A 214 12.45 -6.62 -0.83
CA HIS A 214 12.79 -7.67 -1.80
C HIS A 214 13.57 -8.88 -1.22
N LYS A 215 14.09 -8.80 0.01
CA LYS A 215 14.99 -9.82 0.59
C LYS A 215 14.37 -11.23 0.74
N TYR A 216 13.06 -11.35 0.69
CA TYR A 216 12.34 -12.63 0.82
C TYR A 216 11.89 -13.20 -0.53
N ASN A 217 12.22 -12.55 -1.64
CA ASN A 217 11.84 -13.01 -2.96
C ASN A 217 12.66 -14.25 -3.37
N ASP A 218 11.95 -15.34 -3.61
CA ASP A 218 12.50 -16.60 -4.11
C ASP A 218 11.81 -16.90 -5.45
N THR A 219 12.48 -16.56 -6.55
CA THR A 219 11.95 -16.74 -7.91
C THR A 219 11.79 -18.21 -8.32
N SER A 220 12.39 -19.16 -7.59
CA SER A 220 12.19 -20.58 -7.83
C SER A 220 10.75 -21.06 -7.58
N LYS A 221 9.95 -20.26 -6.89
CA LYS A 221 8.52 -20.52 -6.63
C LYS A 221 7.62 -20.18 -7.82
N ILE A 222 8.16 -19.54 -8.88
CA ILE A 222 7.38 -19.12 -10.04
C ILE A 222 7.59 -20.10 -11.19
N ASP A 223 6.55 -20.87 -11.50
CA ASP A 223 6.55 -21.88 -12.56
C ASP A 223 5.67 -21.50 -13.78
N PHE A 224 5.30 -20.22 -13.87
CA PHE A 224 4.42 -19.65 -14.89
C PHE A 224 5.05 -18.41 -15.53
N PRO A 225 4.57 -17.97 -16.72
CA PRO A 225 5.05 -16.77 -17.38
C PRO A 225 4.78 -15.49 -16.57
N TYR A 226 5.80 -14.65 -16.41
CA TYR A 226 5.74 -13.34 -15.79
C TYR A 226 6.84 -12.43 -16.39
N HIS A 227 6.77 -11.13 -16.14
CA HIS A 227 7.91 -10.25 -16.38
C HIS A 227 8.65 -10.00 -15.06
N HIS A 228 9.98 -9.97 -15.15
CA HIS A 228 10.87 -9.61 -14.04
C HIS A 228 11.62 -8.36 -14.47
N ILE A 229 11.47 -7.28 -13.71
CA ILE A 229 12.10 -6.00 -14.00
C ILE A 229 12.87 -5.49 -12.77
N GLY A 230 14.09 -5.02 -12.99
CA GLY A 230 14.93 -4.35 -11.99
C GLY A 230 14.69 -2.84 -11.92
N GLY A 231 13.95 -2.28 -12.88
CA GLY A 231 13.64 -0.86 -12.93
C GLY A 231 12.56 -0.54 -13.95
N TRP A 232 11.96 0.65 -13.82
CA TRP A 232 10.83 1.06 -14.66
C TRP A 232 11.17 1.24 -16.13
N GLY A 233 12.44 1.49 -16.48
CA GLY A 233 12.89 1.52 -17.88
C GLY A 233 12.65 0.20 -18.59
N GLU A 234 12.86 -0.92 -17.93
CA GLU A 234 12.65 -2.26 -18.49
C GLU A 234 11.14 -2.52 -18.77
N LEU A 235 10.24 -2.02 -17.89
CA LEU A 235 8.81 -2.10 -18.17
C LEU A 235 8.44 -1.36 -19.44
N ILE A 236 9.00 -0.16 -19.64
CA ILE A 236 8.76 0.65 -20.83
C ILE A 236 9.25 -0.09 -22.09
N GLU A 237 10.45 -0.66 -22.04
CA GLU A 237 11.01 -1.45 -23.16
C GLU A 237 10.14 -2.67 -23.50
N ILE A 238 9.58 -3.36 -22.50
CA ILE A 238 8.67 -4.48 -22.70
C ILE A 238 7.39 -4.02 -23.40
N LEU A 239 6.87 -2.86 -23.06
CA LEU A 239 5.66 -2.29 -23.66
C LEU A 239 5.88 -1.75 -25.08
N GLU A 240 7.12 -1.56 -25.53
CA GLU A 240 7.47 -1.11 -26.87
C GLU A 240 7.61 -2.25 -27.88
N LYS A 241 7.84 -3.46 -27.41
CA LYS A 241 7.91 -4.69 -28.21
C LYS A 241 6.53 -5.24 -28.53
#